data_e30e42ef792be5c22ce30d0ac3bee59f
#
_entry.id   e30e42ef792be5c22ce30d0ac3bee59f
#
_cell.length_a   1.000
_cell.length_b   1.000
_cell.length_c   1.000
_cell.angle_alpha   90.00
_cell.angle_beta   90.00
_cell.angle_gamma   90.00
#
_symmetry.space_group_name_H-M   'P 1'
#
loop_
_entity.id
_entity.type
_entity.pdbx_description
1 polymer ?
#
loop_
_entity_poly.entity_id
_entity_poly.type
_entity_poly.pdbx_seq_one_letter_code
_entity_poly.pdbx_strand_id
1 'polypeptide(L)'
;MTSPDLPEQPASDLPADAVILDVREPDEWAAGHIEAAVHIPIGQVTARLADIPQADPIYVICRGGGRSSRVSEFLSAQGIEAVNVAGGMQDWAASGRPMVSDTGRAPEVI
;
A
#
# COMPACT_ATOMS: atom_id res chain seq x y z
N MET A 1 3.43 -14.73 14.24
CA MET A 1 3.05 -13.77 15.27
C MET A 1 3.29 -12.37 14.75
N THR A 2 2.29 -11.53 14.79
CA THR A 2 2.44 -10.14 14.39
C THR A 2 3.29 -9.43 15.43
N SER A 3 4.29 -8.68 15.00
CA SER A 3 5.05 -7.85 15.92
C SER A 3 4.10 -6.80 16.52
N PRO A 4 3.95 -6.71 17.85
CA PRO A 4 3.08 -5.70 18.46
C PRO A 4 3.62 -4.28 18.21
N ASP A 5 4.86 -4.16 17.74
CA ASP A 5 5.51 -2.89 17.48
C ASP A 5 5.43 -2.45 16.00
N LEU A 6 4.85 -3.29 15.12
CA LEU A 6 4.72 -2.91 13.72
C LEU A 6 3.64 -1.83 13.60
N PRO A 7 3.99 -0.61 13.16
CA PRO A 7 3.00 0.45 13.02
C PRO A 7 1.94 0.10 11.97
N GLU A 8 0.70 0.38 12.32
CA GLU A 8 -0.44 0.02 11.50
C GLU A 8 -1.52 1.09 11.62
N GLN A 9 -2.21 1.38 10.52
CA GLN A 9 -3.27 2.37 10.51
C GLN A 9 -4.34 1.97 9.49
N PRO A 10 -5.63 2.07 9.82
CA PRO A 10 -6.70 1.75 8.88
C PRO A 10 -6.66 2.64 7.64
N ALA A 11 -7.04 2.10 6.50
CA ALA A 11 -7.09 2.86 5.25
C ALA A 11 -7.98 4.08 5.36
N SER A 12 -9.08 3.98 6.13
CA SER A 12 -10.01 5.09 6.36
C SER A 12 -9.38 6.28 7.09
N ASP A 13 -8.30 6.06 7.83
CA ASP A 13 -7.66 7.09 8.66
C ASP A 13 -6.38 7.68 8.05
N LEU A 14 -5.98 7.25 6.85
CA LEU A 14 -4.77 7.79 6.22
C LEU A 14 -4.92 9.27 5.93
N PRO A 15 -3.86 10.08 6.19
CA PRO A 15 -3.88 11.50 5.82
C PRO A 15 -4.11 11.67 4.31
N ALA A 16 -4.70 12.80 3.92
CA ALA A 16 -4.97 13.08 2.51
C ALA A 16 -3.69 13.20 1.68
N ASP A 17 -2.59 13.59 2.30
CA ASP A 17 -1.27 13.73 1.67
C ASP A 17 -0.36 12.53 1.93
N ALA A 18 -0.90 11.41 2.38
CA ALA A 18 -0.12 10.22 2.65
C ALA A 18 0.66 9.77 1.41
N VAL A 19 1.93 9.43 1.60
CA VAL A 19 2.75 8.82 0.54
C VAL A 19 2.57 7.31 0.65
N ILE A 20 2.03 6.71 -0.41
CA ILE A 20 1.56 5.32 -0.40
C ILE A 20 2.33 4.47 -1.40
N LEU A 21 2.80 3.32 -0.93
CA LEU A 21 3.41 2.28 -1.77
C LEU A 21 2.44 1.12 -1.89
N ASP A 22 1.97 0.85 -3.11
CA ASP A 22 1.07 -0.27 -3.41
C ASP A 22 1.91 -1.45 -3.90
N VAL A 23 1.84 -2.57 -3.18
CA VAL A 23 2.68 -3.75 -3.44
C VAL A 23 1.90 -4.91 -4.06
N ARG A 24 0.70 -4.62 -4.60
CA ARG A 24 -0.12 -5.62 -5.27
C ARG A 24 0.41 -5.98 -6.66
N GLU A 25 -0.17 -7.00 -7.25
CA GLU A 25 0.19 -7.43 -8.61
C GLU A 25 -0.35 -6.44 -9.66
N PRO A 26 0.23 -6.44 -10.89
CA PRO A 26 -0.17 -5.48 -11.91
C PRO A 26 -1.66 -5.51 -12.29
N ASP A 27 -2.29 -6.68 -12.29
CA ASP A 27 -3.72 -6.78 -12.61
C ASP A 27 -4.61 -6.17 -11.51
N GLU A 28 -4.21 -6.34 -10.25
CA GLU A 28 -4.91 -5.71 -9.13
C GLU A 28 -4.80 -4.18 -9.21
N TRP A 29 -3.60 -3.69 -9.50
CA TRP A 29 -3.35 -2.27 -9.67
C TRP A 29 -4.19 -1.69 -10.81
N ALA A 30 -4.16 -2.33 -11.97
CA ALA A 30 -4.88 -1.84 -13.15
C ALA A 30 -6.39 -1.78 -12.93
N ALA A 31 -6.94 -2.73 -12.17
CA ALA A 31 -8.38 -2.78 -11.90
C ALA A 31 -8.86 -1.61 -11.03
N GLY A 32 -8.02 -1.15 -10.11
CA GLY A 32 -8.34 -0.01 -9.26
C GLY A 32 -7.23 0.29 -8.28
N HIS A 33 -6.81 1.55 -8.22
CA HIS A 33 -5.73 1.98 -7.33
C HIS A 33 -5.90 3.42 -6.91
N ILE A 34 -5.16 3.82 -5.89
CA ILE A 34 -5.10 5.20 -5.43
C ILE A 34 -4.22 5.99 -6.40
N GLU A 35 -4.74 7.06 -6.96
CA GLU A 35 -4.08 7.80 -8.05
C GLU A 35 -2.66 8.23 -7.70
N ALA A 36 -2.43 8.71 -6.49
CA ALA A 36 -1.13 9.21 -6.07
C ALA A 36 -0.17 8.11 -5.60
N ALA A 37 -0.60 6.86 -5.50
CA ALA A 37 0.23 5.78 -5.00
C ALA A 37 1.32 5.40 -6.00
N VAL A 38 2.45 4.95 -5.49
CA VAL A 38 3.53 4.37 -6.30
C VAL A 38 3.35 2.87 -6.29
N HIS A 39 3.44 2.23 -7.45
CA HIS A 39 3.25 0.79 -7.60
C HIS A 39 4.58 0.07 -7.76
N ILE A 40 4.89 -0.80 -6.80
CA ILE A 40 6.01 -1.73 -6.89
C ILE A 40 5.50 -3.09 -6.39
N PRO A 41 5.28 -4.07 -7.29
CA PRO A 41 4.81 -5.38 -6.87
C PRO A 41 5.72 -6.02 -5.82
N ILE A 42 5.14 -6.77 -4.90
CA ILE A 42 5.87 -7.32 -3.75
C ILE A 42 7.14 -8.07 -4.17
N GLY A 43 7.10 -8.81 -5.26
CA GLY A 43 8.25 -9.57 -5.76
C GLY A 43 9.39 -8.70 -6.28
N GLN A 44 9.18 -7.41 -6.44
CA GLN A 44 10.19 -6.47 -6.95
C GLN A 44 10.72 -5.51 -5.89
N VAL A 45 10.16 -5.53 -4.69
CA VAL A 45 10.50 -4.53 -3.66
C VAL A 45 11.99 -4.56 -3.30
N THR A 46 12.55 -5.75 -3.08
CA THR A 46 13.96 -5.87 -2.69
C THR A 46 14.91 -5.34 -3.78
N ALA A 47 14.58 -5.57 -5.05
CA ALA A 47 15.41 -5.12 -6.16
C ALA A 47 15.21 -3.63 -6.47
N ARG A 48 14.13 -3.04 -5.99
CA ARG A 48 13.73 -1.66 -6.33
C ARG A 48 13.64 -0.75 -5.12
N LEU A 49 14.44 -0.99 -4.10
CA LEU A 49 14.46 -0.14 -2.90
C LEU A 49 14.70 1.34 -3.23
N ALA A 50 15.53 1.61 -4.22
CA ALA A 50 15.83 2.98 -4.63
C ALA A 50 14.63 3.71 -5.27
N ASP A 51 13.63 2.96 -5.73
CA ASP A 51 12.42 3.51 -6.34
C ASP A 51 11.34 3.85 -5.32
N ILE A 52 11.52 3.46 -4.06
CA ILE A 52 10.54 3.75 -3.02
C ILE A 52 10.62 5.23 -2.67
N PRO A 53 9.50 5.96 -2.68
CA PRO A 53 9.50 7.37 -2.33
C PRO A 53 10.05 7.59 -0.92
N GLN A 54 10.86 8.62 -0.76
CA GLN A 54 11.34 9.01 0.56
C GLN A 54 10.23 9.76 1.28
N ALA A 55 9.70 9.15 2.31
CA ALA A 55 8.66 9.73 3.15
C ALA A 55 8.77 9.13 4.54
N ASP A 56 8.35 9.88 5.52
CA ASP A 56 8.44 9.50 6.91
C ASP A 56 7.11 9.80 7.60
N PRO A 57 6.22 8.78 7.66
CA PRO A 57 6.39 7.40 7.18
C PRO A 57 5.97 7.20 5.73
N ILE A 58 6.38 6.06 5.15
CA ILE A 58 5.76 5.53 3.93
C ILE A 58 4.63 4.58 4.34
N TYR A 59 3.45 4.72 3.75
CA TYR A 59 2.32 3.83 3.99
C TYR A 59 2.32 2.73 2.94
N VAL A 60 2.28 1.47 3.38
CA VAL A 60 2.34 0.32 2.48
C VAL A 60 0.98 -0.35 2.43
N ILE A 61 0.44 -0.52 1.23
CA ILE A 61 -0.91 -1.04 1.02
C ILE A 61 -0.90 -2.25 0.10
N CYS A 62 -1.75 -3.22 0.40
CA CYS A 62 -2.07 -4.32 -0.51
C CYS A 62 -3.60 -4.51 -0.53
N ARG A 63 -4.08 -5.69 -0.91
CA ARG A 63 -5.52 -5.91 -1.00
C ARG A 63 -6.19 -5.88 0.39
N GLY A 64 -5.68 -6.67 1.34
CA GLY A 64 -6.26 -6.83 2.67
C GLY A 64 -5.33 -6.56 3.84
N GLY A 65 -4.06 -6.29 3.60
CA GLY A 65 -3.09 -5.95 4.65
C GLY A 65 -2.00 -6.99 4.91
N GLY A 66 -2.09 -8.20 4.37
CA GLY A 66 -1.12 -9.27 4.65
C GLY A 66 0.22 -9.09 3.97
N ARG A 67 0.22 -8.90 2.65
CA ARG A 67 1.46 -8.68 1.88
C ARG A 67 2.15 -7.39 2.31
N SER A 68 1.37 -6.33 2.51
CA SER A 68 1.90 -5.03 2.93
C SER A 68 2.50 -5.08 4.33
N SER A 69 1.96 -5.91 5.21
CA SER A 69 2.53 -6.12 6.55
C SER A 69 3.96 -6.68 6.44
N ARG A 70 4.16 -7.69 5.59
CA ARG A 70 5.50 -8.27 5.37
C ARG A 70 6.46 -7.28 4.75
N VAL A 71 6.00 -6.48 3.79
CA VAL A 71 6.83 -5.44 3.18
C VAL A 71 7.20 -4.38 4.22
N SER A 72 6.24 -3.97 5.05
CA SER A 72 6.50 -2.98 6.12
C SER A 72 7.56 -3.47 7.09
N GLU A 73 7.52 -4.75 7.49
CA GLU A 73 8.55 -5.34 8.35
C GLU A 73 9.92 -5.31 7.67
N PHE A 74 9.97 -5.69 6.40
CA PHE A 74 11.22 -5.65 5.64
C PHE A 74 11.78 -4.24 5.53
N LEU A 75 10.95 -3.25 5.21
CA LEU A 75 11.39 -1.86 5.10
C LEU A 75 11.87 -1.32 6.44
N SER A 76 11.18 -1.65 7.53
CA SER A 76 11.61 -1.24 8.87
C SER A 76 12.99 -1.80 9.20
N ALA A 77 13.27 -3.05 8.81
CA ALA A 77 14.59 -3.66 9.01
C ALA A 77 15.68 -2.97 8.17
N GLN A 78 15.28 -2.29 7.09
CA GLN A 78 16.19 -1.51 6.24
C GLN A 78 16.34 -0.06 6.74
N GLY A 79 15.74 0.29 7.87
CA GLY A 79 15.81 1.65 8.41
C GLY A 79 14.80 2.62 7.79
N ILE A 80 13.82 2.11 7.03
CA ILE A 80 12.77 2.92 6.42
C ILE A 80 11.55 2.87 7.34
N GLU A 81 11.05 4.03 7.76
CA GLU A 81 9.86 4.08 8.59
C GLU A 81 8.63 3.78 7.75
N ALA A 82 8.01 2.63 7.99
CA ALA A 82 6.87 2.15 7.24
C ALA A 82 5.68 1.89 8.15
N VAL A 83 4.49 2.18 7.64
CA VAL A 83 3.22 1.93 8.33
C VAL A 83 2.39 1.01 7.43
N ASN A 84 1.94 -0.12 7.97
CA ASN A 84 1.05 -1.00 7.24
C ASN A 84 -0.37 -0.42 7.21
N VAL A 85 -0.99 -0.42 6.03
CA VAL A 85 -2.38 0.02 5.91
C VAL A 85 -3.29 -1.16 6.22
N ALA A 86 -3.85 -1.16 7.41
CA ALA A 86 -4.74 -2.22 7.88
C ALA A 86 -6.01 -2.25 7.02
N GLY A 87 -6.43 -3.45 6.62
CA GLY A 87 -7.59 -3.63 5.75
C GLY A 87 -7.32 -3.33 4.28
N GLY A 88 -6.21 -2.71 3.96
CA GLY A 88 -5.75 -2.47 2.59
C GLY A 88 -6.76 -1.77 1.69
N MET A 89 -6.70 -2.12 0.40
CA MET A 89 -7.60 -1.54 -0.61
C MET A 89 -9.06 -1.91 -0.37
N GLN A 90 -9.33 -3.04 0.30
CA GLN A 90 -10.70 -3.41 0.65
C GLN A 90 -11.32 -2.38 1.60
N ASP A 91 -10.59 -1.97 2.62
CA ASP A 91 -11.05 -0.95 3.57
C ASP A 91 -11.11 0.43 2.90
N TRP A 92 -10.14 0.75 2.05
CA TRP A 92 -10.12 2.00 1.28
C TRP A 92 -11.39 2.14 0.45
N ALA A 93 -11.73 1.12 -0.32
CA ALA A 93 -12.93 1.11 -1.17
C ALA A 93 -14.22 1.15 -0.33
N ALA A 94 -14.27 0.37 0.74
CA ALA A 94 -15.43 0.33 1.63
C ALA A 94 -15.70 1.68 2.30
N SER A 95 -14.65 2.48 2.49
CA SER A 95 -14.74 3.83 3.05
C SER A 95 -15.16 4.88 2.02
N GLY A 96 -15.31 4.49 0.76
CA GLY A 96 -15.67 5.40 -0.32
C GLY A 96 -14.56 6.35 -0.75
N ARG A 97 -13.31 6.07 -0.41
CA ARG A 97 -12.18 6.93 -0.79
C ARG A 97 -11.86 6.77 -2.29
N PRO A 98 -11.35 7.83 -2.94
CA PRO A 98 -11.24 7.83 -4.41
C PRO A 98 -10.21 6.86 -4.95
N MET A 99 -10.56 6.26 -6.08
CA MET A 99 -9.72 5.34 -6.84
C MET A 99 -9.80 5.67 -8.32
N VAL A 100 -8.80 5.25 -9.07
CA VAL A 100 -8.79 5.29 -10.53
C VAL A 100 -8.50 3.90 -11.07
N SER A 101 -8.80 3.66 -12.34
CA SER A 101 -8.45 2.39 -13.00
C SER A 101 -7.75 2.64 -14.32
N ASP A 102 -7.02 1.63 -14.80
CA ASP A 102 -6.34 1.67 -16.09
C ASP A 102 -7.12 0.87 -17.14
N THR A 103 -8.31 0.36 -16.79
CA THR A 103 -9.08 -0.54 -17.65
C THR A 103 -10.13 0.14 -18.51
N GLY A 104 -10.39 1.42 -18.29
CA GLY A 104 -11.49 2.13 -18.90
C GLY A 104 -12.84 1.84 -18.26
N ARG A 105 -12.86 1.00 -17.22
CA ARG A 105 -14.05 0.69 -16.42
C ARG A 105 -13.96 1.42 -15.08
N ALA A 106 -15.07 1.43 -14.34
CA ALA A 106 -15.05 1.96 -12.98
C ALA A 106 -14.01 1.20 -12.13
N PRO A 107 -13.25 1.90 -11.27
CA PRO A 107 -12.26 1.23 -10.44
C PRO A 107 -12.91 0.25 -9.45
N GLU A 108 -12.23 -0.88 -9.26
CA GLU A 108 -12.67 -1.90 -8.32
C GLU A 108 -11.47 -2.59 -7.67
N VAL A 109 -11.70 -3.23 -6.54
CA VAL A 109 -10.69 -4.05 -5.87
C VAL A 109 -10.98 -5.51 -6.21
N ILE A 110 -10.11 -6.13 -7.00
CA ILE A 110 -10.25 -7.53 -7.39
C ILE A 110 -9.51 -8.46 -6.43
#